data_1c41a97f4cbe95971a4560be4bbcc401
#
_entry.id   1c41a97f4cbe95971a4560be4bbcc401
#
_cell.length_a   1.000
_cell.length_b   1.000
_cell.length_c   1.000
_cell.angle_alpha   90.00
_cell.angle_beta   90.00
_cell.angle_gamma   90.00
#
_symmetry.space_group_name_H-M   'P 1'
#
loop_
_entity.id
_entity.type
_entity.pdbx_description
1 polymer ?
#
loop_
_entity_poly.entity_id
_entity_poly.type
_entity_poly.pdbx_seq_one_letter_code
_entity_poly.pdbx_strand_id
1 'polypeptide(L)'
;MPDFRDVDPRELRVPPSRRQGVDPAKLARQIALFGRSAVGMPPPWVYEGLDGVLMLYNGVTRATRMAKLAPGTLIQVEVIGKLPKAFTGEPKIGDLLP
;
A
#
# COMPACT_ATOMS: atom_id res chain seq x y z
N MET A 1 20.40 -1.26 7.41
CA MET A 1 19.49 -0.19 7.87
C MET A 1 18.14 -0.34 7.18
N PRO A 2 17.04 -0.27 7.91
CA PRO A 2 15.72 -0.23 7.28
C PRO A 2 15.60 0.99 6.36
N ASP A 3 14.91 0.81 5.25
CA ASP A 3 14.63 1.90 4.30
C ASP A 3 13.16 2.26 4.42
N PHE A 4 12.87 3.26 5.27
CA PHE A 4 11.52 3.77 5.45
C PHE A 4 11.29 4.98 4.54
N ARG A 5 10.12 5.05 3.93
CA ARG A 5 9.72 6.18 3.08
C ARG A 5 8.29 6.58 3.39
N ASP A 6 8.01 7.88 3.31
CA ASP A 6 6.66 8.42 3.42
C ASP A 6 6.10 8.56 2.01
N VAL A 7 4.97 7.92 1.75
CA VAL A 7 4.38 7.85 0.41
C VAL A 7 2.87 8.03 0.47
N ASP A 8 2.30 8.49 -0.64
CA ASP A 8 0.85 8.48 -0.82
C ASP A 8 0.41 7.04 -1.10
N PRO A 9 -0.42 6.43 -0.23
CA PRO A 9 -0.81 5.04 -0.40
C PRO A 9 -1.58 4.78 -1.70
N ARG A 10 -2.18 5.80 -2.31
CA ARG A 10 -2.89 5.66 -3.58
C ARG A 10 -1.96 5.35 -4.73
N GLU A 11 -0.69 5.71 -4.62
CA GLU A 11 0.31 5.50 -5.66
C GLU A 11 1.00 4.13 -5.57
N LEU A 12 0.79 3.39 -4.48
CA LEU A 12 1.39 2.07 -4.32
C LEU A 12 0.76 1.09 -5.30
N ARG A 13 1.62 0.28 -5.95
CA ARG A 13 1.14 -0.74 -6.89
C ARG A 13 0.74 -2.00 -6.13
N VAL A 14 -0.24 -2.71 -6.68
CA VAL A 14 -0.76 -3.95 -6.12
C VAL A 14 -0.10 -5.12 -6.85
N PRO A 15 0.35 -6.17 -6.12
CA PRO A 15 1.00 -7.31 -6.77
C PRO A 15 0.01 -8.09 -7.66
N PRO A 16 0.51 -8.82 -8.68
CA PRO A 16 -0.35 -9.59 -9.58
C PRO A 16 -1.30 -10.55 -8.86
N SER A 17 -0.86 -11.11 -7.73
CA SER A 17 -1.68 -12.02 -6.92
C SER A 17 -2.87 -11.31 -6.24
N ARG A 18 -2.90 -10.00 -6.25
CA ARG A 18 -3.91 -9.18 -5.56
C ARG A 18 -4.53 -8.15 -6.49
N ARG A 19 -4.59 -8.44 -7.79
CA ARG A 19 -5.10 -7.50 -8.81
C ARG A 19 -6.53 -7.05 -8.58
N GLN A 20 -7.32 -7.81 -7.85
CA GLN A 20 -8.68 -7.43 -7.50
C GLN A 20 -8.73 -6.47 -6.31
N GLY A 21 -7.56 -6.17 -5.71
CA GLY A 21 -7.45 -5.26 -4.61
C GLY A 21 -7.64 -5.92 -3.26
N VAL A 22 -8.16 -5.14 -2.31
CA VAL A 22 -8.31 -5.56 -0.93
C VAL A 22 -9.47 -6.54 -0.76
N ASP A 23 -9.33 -7.47 0.22
CA ASP A 23 -10.43 -8.28 0.70
C ASP A 23 -11.43 -7.36 1.43
N PRO A 24 -12.69 -7.25 0.96
CA PRO A 24 -13.67 -6.32 1.58
C PRO A 24 -13.92 -6.60 3.06
N ALA A 25 -13.92 -7.86 3.48
CA ALA A 25 -14.15 -8.21 4.88
C ALA A 25 -12.99 -7.75 5.77
N LYS A 26 -11.76 -7.92 5.30
CA LYS A 26 -10.58 -7.43 6.02
C LYS A 26 -10.55 -5.92 6.11
N LEU A 27 -10.91 -5.23 5.03
CA LEU A 27 -10.98 -3.78 5.01
C LEU A 27 -12.03 -3.27 6.00
N ALA A 28 -13.23 -3.84 5.98
CA ALA A 28 -14.31 -3.45 6.89
C ALA A 28 -13.89 -3.62 8.35
N ARG A 29 -13.19 -4.71 8.67
CA ARG A 29 -12.70 -4.96 10.03
C ARG A 29 -11.66 -3.93 10.45
N GLN A 30 -10.73 -3.60 9.57
CA GLN A 30 -9.71 -2.58 9.86
C GLN A 30 -10.32 -1.19 10.03
N ILE A 31 -11.29 -0.84 9.21
CA ILE A 31 -11.99 0.44 9.34
C ILE A 31 -12.71 0.52 10.69
N ALA A 32 -13.39 -0.56 11.09
CA ALA A 32 -14.09 -0.60 12.37
C ALA A 32 -13.14 -0.44 13.56
N LEU A 33 -11.92 -1.01 13.47
CA LEU A 33 -10.95 -0.98 14.58
C LEU A 33 -10.15 0.32 14.63
N PHE A 34 -9.76 0.87 13.48
CA PHE A 34 -8.77 1.94 13.43
C PHE A 34 -9.28 3.22 12.76
N GLY A 35 -10.36 3.14 11.99
CA GLY A 35 -10.90 4.29 11.27
C GLY A 35 -9.84 4.93 10.37
N ARG A 36 -9.62 6.24 10.55
CA ARG A 36 -8.68 7.04 9.78
C ARG A 36 -7.28 7.11 10.40
N SER A 37 -7.08 6.49 11.56
CA SER A 37 -5.82 6.61 12.31
C SER A 37 -4.75 5.69 11.75
N ALA A 38 -3.53 6.22 11.61
CA ALA A 38 -2.33 5.45 11.33
C ALA A 38 -1.46 5.25 12.58
N VAL A 39 -1.95 5.67 13.75
CA VAL A 39 -1.20 5.53 15.01
C VAL A 39 -0.97 4.05 15.30
N GLY A 40 0.30 3.68 15.48
CA GLY A 40 0.69 2.29 15.76
C GLY A 40 0.55 1.34 14.59
N MET A 41 0.19 1.82 13.39
CA MET A 41 0.05 0.97 12.21
C MET A 41 1.44 0.48 11.75
N PRO A 42 1.65 -0.85 11.63
CA PRO A 42 2.90 -1.35 11.09
C PRO A 42 3.08 -0.86 9.65
N PRO A 43 4.29 -0.41 9.26
CA PRO A 43 4.53 0.03 7.89
C PRO A 43 4.29 -1.13 6.90
N PRO A 44 3.52 -0.92 5.82
CA PRO A 44 3.47 -1.90 4.75
C PRO A 44 4.85 -2.15 4.17
N TRP A 45 5.09 -3.38 3.71
CA TRP A 45 6.33 -3.76 3.05
C TRP A 45 6.18 -3.63 1.55
N VAL A 46 7.19 -3.02 0.90
CA VAL A 46 7.18 -2.79 -0.53
C VAL A 46 8.51 -3.22 -1.17
N TYR A 47 8.44 -3.58 -2.45
CA TYR A 47 9.62 -3.69 -3.31
C TYR A 47 9.71 -2.45 -4.19
N GLU A 48 10.92 -2.05 -4.52
CA GLU A 48 11.19 -0.99 -5.49
C GLU A 48 11.54 -1.60 -6.83
N GLY A 49 10.88 -1.18 -7.90
CA GLY A 49 11.17 -1.62 -9.25
C GLY A 49 12.32 -0.85 -9.90
N LEU A 50 12.70 -1.26 -11.11
CA LEU A 50 13.71 -0.56 -11.89
C LEU A 50 13.29 0.87 -12.23
N ASP A 51 11.99 1.12 -12.32
CA ASP A 51 11.41 2.44 -12.60
C ASP A 51 11.22 3.30 -11.35
N GLY A 52 11.68 2.83 -10.19
CA GLY A 52 11.49 3.54 -8.93
C GLY A 52 10.09 3.42 -8.34
N VAL A 53 9.19 2.71 -9.00
CA VAL A 53 7.82 2.52 -8.55
C VAL A 53 7.77 1.46 -7.45
N LEU A 54 6.94 1.68 -6.42
CA LEU A 54 6.84 0.79 -5.28
C LEU A 54 5.64 -0.14 -5.41
N MET A 55 5.86 -1.42 -5.18
CA MET A 55 4.81 -2.44 -5.20
C MET A 55 4.69 -3.10 -3.83
N LEU A 56 3.46 -3.22 -3.34
CA LEU A 56 3.19 -3.86 -2.05
C LEU A 56 3.55 -5.34 -2.08
N TYR A 57 4.24 -5.76 -1.03
CA TYR A 57 4.43 -7.18 -0.70
C TYR A 57 3.47 -7.58 0.42
N ASN A 58 3.29 -6.71 1.42
CA ASN A 58 2.41 -6.94 2.55
C ASN A 58 1.77 -5.61 2.93
N GLY A 59 0.49 -5.62 3.32
CA GLY A 59 -0.18 -4.43 3.79
C GLY A 59 -1.18 -3.82 2.82
N VAL A 60 -1.70 -4.59 1.85
CA VAL A 60 -2.72 -4.10 0.91
C VAL A 60 -3.92 -3.53 1.65
N THR A 61 -4.41 -4.21 2.70
CA THR A 61 -5.56 -3.75 3.48
C THR A 61 -5.26 -2.43 4.19
N ARG A 62 -4.08 -2.31 4.84
CA ARG A 62 -3.69 -1.09 5.54
C ARG A 62 -3.56 0.09 4.57
N ALA A 63 -2.91 -0.12 3.43
CA ALA A 63 -2.73 0.93 2.43
C ALA A 63 -4.08 1.36 1.85
N THR A 64 -4.97 0.42 1.56
CA THR A 64 -6.31 0.71 1.02
C THR A 64 -7.14 1.51 2.02
N ARG A 65 -7.10 1.13 3.31
CA ARG A 65 -7.83 1.87 4.35
C ARG A 65 -7.40 3.33 4.40
N MET A 66 -6.09 3.57 4.42
CA MET A 66 -5.58 4.94 4.48
C MET A 66 -5.89 5.72 3.19
N ALA A 67 -5.74 5.08 2.02
CA ALA A 67 -6.05 5.72 0.75
C ALA A 67 -7.52 6.12 0.65
N LYS A 68 -8.41 5.30 1.19
CA LYS A 68 -9.87 5.53 1.14
C LYS A 68 -10.30 6.60 2.14
N LEU A 69 -9.85 6.51 3.40
CA LEU A 69 -10.39 7.30 4.49
C LEU A 69 -9.62 8.59 4.76
N ALA A 70 -8.36 8.65 4.36
CA ALA A 70 -7.48 9.80 4.61
C ALA A 70 -6.74 10.22 3.34
N PRO A 71 -7.46 10.59 2.26
CA PRO A 71 -6.83 10.99 1.00
C PRO A 71 -5.90 12.19 1.23
N GLY A 72 -4.73 12.15 0.58
CA GLY A 72 -3.71 13.19 0.74
C GLY A 72 -2.78 13.01 1.93
N THR A 73 -3.04 12.03 2.81
CA THR A 73 -2.16 11.73 3.93
C THR A 73 -1.10 10.74 3.50
N LEU A 74 0.18 11.05 3.77
CA LEU A 74 1.28 10.13 3.54
C LEU A 74 1.31 9.07 4.63
N ILE A 75 1.73 7.85 4.25
CA ILE A 75 1.99 6.78 5.20
C ILE A 75 3.43 6.33 5.09
N GLN A 76 3.98 5.78 6.18
CA GLN A 76 5.29 5.18 6.16
C GLN A 76 5.21 3.76 5.60
N VAL A 77 6.13 3.46 4.68
CA VAL A 77 6.33 2.10 4.16
C VAL A 77 7.78 1.70 4.38
N GLU A 78 8.04 0.40 4.38
CA GLU A 78 9.42 -0.12 4.43
C GLU A 78 9.75 -0.77 3.08
N VAL A 79 10.82 -0.29 2.44
CA VAL A 79 11.34 -0.90 1.21
C VAL A 79 12.22 -2.07 1.61
N ILE A 80 11.75 -3.29 1.33
CA ILE A 80 12.44 -4.51 1.77
C ILE A 80 13.36 -5.10 0.71
N GLY A 81 13.38 -4.51 -0.50
CA GLY A 81 14.28 -4.95 -1.55
C GLY A 81 13.98 -4.28 -2.87
N LYS A 82 14.81 -4.59 -3.86
CA LYS A 82 14.64 -4.10 -5.23
C LYS A 82 14.48 -5.29 -6.15
N LEU A 83 13.59 -5.17 -7.15
CA LEU A 83 13.39 -6.21 -8.14
C LEU A 83 13.79 -5.71 -9.53
N PRO A 84 14.33 -6.60 -10.38
CA PRO A 84 14.82 -6.21 -11.71
C PRO A 84 13.66 -6.15 -12.72
N LYS A 85 12.60 -5.44 -12.39
CA LYS A 85 11.45 -5.23 -13.28
C LYS A 85 10.77 -3.93 -12.93
N ALA A 86 10.06 -3.36 -13.92
CA ALA A 86 9.25 -2.17 -13.73
C ALA A 86 7.87 -2.54 -13.20
N PHE A 87 7.29 -1.68 -12.37
CA PHE A 87 5.97 -1.89 -11.79
C PHE A 87 4.90 -0.91 -12.30
N THR A 88 5.26 -0.01 -13.22
CA THR A 88 4.33 0.99 -13.77
C THR A 88 3.09 0.37 -14.40
N GLY A 89 3.20 -0.85 -14.94
CA GLY A 89 2.07 -1.56 -15.55
C GLY A 89 1.10 -2.20 -14.57
N GLU A 90 1.45 -2.28 -13.28
CA GLU A 90 0.57 -2.87 -12.28
C GLU A 90 -0.45 -1.84 -11.78
N PRO A 91 -1.65 -2.26 -11.35
CA PRO A 91 -2.66 -1.32 -10.87
C PRO A 91 -2.24 -0.62 -9.59
N LYS A 92 -2.68 0.62 -9.43
CA LYS A 92 -2.49 1.38 -8.19
C LYS A 92 -3.60 1.07 -7.20
N ILE A 93 -3.29 1.22 -5.90
CA ILE A 93 -4.33 1.19 -4.86
C ILE A 93 -5.44 2.20 -5.20
N GLY A 94 -5.08 3.40 -5.66
CA GLY A 94 -6.05 4.43 -6.02
C GLY A 94 -7.04 4.02 -7.10
N ASP A 95 -6.63 3.13 -8.02
CA ASP A 95 -7.49 2.63 -9.09
C ASP A 95 -8.44 1.52 -8.62
N LEU A 96 -8.19 0.94 -7.45
CA LEU A 96 -8.91 -0.22 -6.93
C LEU A 96 -9.69 0.09 -5.65
N LEU A 97 -9.86 1.36 -5.31
CA LEU A 97 -10.62 1.74 -4.11
C LEU A 97 -12.09 1.32 -4.23
N PRO A 98 -12.62 0.62 -3.23
CA PRO A 98 -14.03 0.26 -3.20
C PRO A 98 -14.94 1.46 -2.96
#